data_ade40255fb76b89c16df053d72119875
#
_entry.id   ade40255fb76b89c16df053d72119875
#
_cell.length_a   1.000
_cell.length_b   1.000
_cell.length_c   1.000
_cell.angle_alpha   90.00
_cell.angle_beta   90.00
_cell.angle_gamma   90.00
#
_symmetry.space_group_name_H-M   'P 1'
#
loop_
_entity.id
_entity.type
_entity.pdbx_description
1 polymer ?
#
loop_
_entity_poly.entity_id
_entity_poly.type
_entity_poly.pdbx_seq_one_letter_code
_entity_poly.pdbx_strand_id
1 'polypeptide(L)'
;MQVFPLTWACFEETCRQPGGLACWLGGFLLQFYHLPLGGALVSTGLFLGIGVLMQRICRQTTSPVFCYLPALCPILALLPLHVDVNYRLQGTVAYCCMLGAFVLYVRIVVPWKRVLAGWLLMAVLFVLAGPVATLFVAGVVVREMLLREKGWQGCLALPFGIVLMLWWSYHFFWQPEYRMIVLPDFYYEPLLKANKLYWAWLAFLSGLLMACFPIGKGRGVLDRTAWWWTTVQLLPLVAFLGWMKKKENCIWLKNMELCYYVRGEQWDKVVAGYKAAVSDMRTLSLLNLALACQGELGDKLFHYPQQGKGGLLPEWNSTVPGAIVLSDICYQMGDLSSAQKFAFEGYVSSVDGNPRLLQRLVQTNILTLSLIHISEPTRPLYI
;
A
#
# COMPACT_ATOMS: atom_id res chain seq x y z
N MET A 1 3.16 10.50 -2.11
CA MET A 1 4.05 10.63 -0.94
C MET A 1 3.28 11.34 0.14
N GLN A 2 3.49 10.96 1.40
CA GLN A 2 2.88 11.59 2.58
C GLN A 2 3.89 12.53 3.22
N VAL A 3 3.41 13.56 3.91
CA VAL A 3 4.27 14.35 4.79
C VAL A 3 4.50 13.52 6.06
N PHE A 4 5.74 13.15 6.33
CA PHE A 4 6.10 12.29 7.48
C PHE A 4 7.12 13.00 8.38
N PRO A 5 6.68 13.64 9.47
CA PRO A 5 7.57 14.24 10.44
C PRO A 5 8.17 13.14 11.34
N LEU A 6 9.51 13.06 11.39
CA LEU A 6 10.26 12.18 12.28
C LEU A 6 10.34 12.78 13.70
N THR A 7 9.17 13.01 14.32
CA THR A 7 9.08 13.54 15.67
C THR A 7 8.46 12.53 16.61
N TRP A 8 8.83 12.59 17.90
CA TRP A 8 8.22 11.74 18.93
C TRP A 8 6.70 11.97 19.04
N ALA A 9 6.26 13.21 18.88
CA ALA A 9 4.84 13.55 18.90
C ALA A 9 4.05 12.83 17.78
N CYS A 10 4.59 12.79 16.56
CA CYS A 10 3.97 12.05 15.46
C CYS A 10 3.91 10.54 15.72
N PHE A 11 4.97 9.98 16.31
CA PHE A 11 4.98 8.56 16.72
C PHE A 11 3.89 8.28 17.76
N GLU A 12 3.83 9.09 18.81
CA GLU A 12 2.85 8.94 19.89
C GLU A 12 1.40 9.08 19.37
N GLU A 13 1.14 10.09 18.55
CA GLU A 13 -0.18 10.32 17.96
C GLU A 13 -0.61 9.15 17.07
N THR A 14 0.30 8.68 16.21
CA THR A 14 0.00 7.53 15.32
C THR A 14 -0.22 6.25 16.13
N CYS A 15 0.57 6.01 17.18
CA CYS A 15 0.48 4.80 18.01
C CYS A 15 -0.71 4.79 18.97
N ARG A 16 -1.41 5.90 19.14
CA ARG A 16 -2.66 5.95 19.94
C ARG A 16 -3.80 5.16 19.31
N GLN A 17 -3.75 4.91 18.01
CA GLN A 17 -4.77 4.17 17.28
C GLN A 17 -4.37 2.70 17.08
N PRO A 18 -5.34 1.76 17.01
CA PRO A 18 -5.05 0.38 16.63
C PRO A 18 -4.35 0.32 15.28
N GLY A 19 -3.27 -0.48 15.20
CA GLY A 19 -2.45 -0.54 13.99
C GLY A 19 -1.41 0.57 13.85
N GLY A 20 -1.28 1.44 14.85
CA GLY A 20 -0.42 2.62 14.79
C GLY A 20 1.04 2.33 14.47
N LEU A 21 1.62 1.27 15.02
CA LEU A 21 3.01 0.91 14.71
C LEU A 21 3.18 0.54 13.23
N ALA A 22 2.26 -0.23 12.66
CA ALA A 22 2.32 -0.57 11.23
C ALA A 22 2.10 0.67 10.35
N CYS A 23 1.23 1.60 10.76
CA CYS A 23 1.03 2.89 10.10
C CYS A 23 2.31 3.72 10.12
N TRP A 24 2.95 3.87 11.29
CA TRP A 24 4.18 4.64 11.44
C TRP A 24 5.33 4.03 10.64
N LEU A 25 5.55 2.71 10.76
CA LEU A 25 6.59 2.01 10.00
C LEU A 25 6.32 2.08 8.48
N GLY A 26 5.08 1.92 8.05
CA GLY A 26 4.68 2.07 6.66
C GLY A 26 4.97 3.47 6.12
N GLY A 27 4.62 4.51 6.88
CA GLY A 27 4.91 5.92 6.56
C GLY A 27 6.42 6.19 6.50
N PHE A 28 7.19 5.66 7.45
CA PHE A 28 8.65 5.76 7.46
C PHE A 28 9.27 5.08 6.23
N LEU A 29 8.91 3.84 5.94
CA LEU A 29 9.42 3.11 4.79
C LEU A 29 9.05 3.77 3.46
N LEU A 30 7.90 4.43 3.39
CA LEU A 30 7.45 5.14 2.19
C LEU A 30 8.38 6.31 1.82
N GLN A 31 9.13 6.89 2.78
CA GLN A 31 10.09 7.96 2.51
C GLN A 31 11.23 7.50 1.57
N PHE A 32 11.62 6.24 1.65
CA PHE A 32 12.66 5.69 0.79
C PHE A 32 12.23 5.57 -0.69
N TYR A 33 10.93 5.67 -1.00
CA TYR A 33 10.45 5.69 -2.38
C TYR A 33 10.83 6.97 -3.14
N HIS A 34 11.35 7.99 -2.44
CA HIS A 34 11.94 9.16 -3.09
C HIS A 34 13.25 8.82 -3.84
N LEU A 35 13.98 7.83 -3.38
CA LEU A 35 15.20 7.37 -4.02
C LEU A 35 14.87 6.42 -5.19
N PRO A 36 15.56 6.50 -6.34
CA PRO A 36 15.25 5.70 -7.52
C PRO A 36 15.19 4.18 -7.27
N LEU A 37 16.06 3.64 -6.40
CA LEU A 37 16.09 2.23 -6.03
C LEU A 37 15.52 1.95 -4.66
N GLY A 38 15.26 2.98 -3.85
CA GLY A 38 14.83 2.84 -2.46
C GLY A 38 13.50 2.11 -2.32
N GLY A 39 12.50 2.50 -3.09
CA GLY A 39 11.20 1.84 -3.12
C GLY A 39 11.28 0.37 -3.56
N ALA A 40 12.11 0.07 -4.56
CA ALA A 40 12.32 -1.31 -5.02
C ALA A 40 12.97 -2.18 -3.93
N LEU A 41 13.98 -1.65 -3.23
CA LEU A 41 14.65 -2.36 -2.13
C LEU A 41 13.72 -2.62 -0.97
N VAL A 42 12.93 -1.62 -0.55
CA VAL A 42 11.95 -1.76 0.53
C VAL A 42 10.90 -2.81 0.16
N SER A 43 10.30 -2.72 -1.03
CA SER A 43 9.29 -3.68 -1.48
C SER A 43 9.86 -5.10 -1.58
N THR A 44 11.05 -5.25 -2.17
CA THR A 44 11.73 -6.55 -2.29
C THR A 44 12.04 -7.14 -0.91
N GLY A 45 12.53 -6.32 0.03
CA GLY A 45 12.81 -6.74 1.40
C GLY A 45 11.55 -7.24 2.12
N LEU A 46 10.43 -6.53 1.98
CA LEU A 46 9.15 -6.95 2.56
C LEU A 46 8.65 -8.27 1.95
N PHE A 47 8.70 -8.41 0.62
CA PHE A 47 8.28 -9.65 -0.04
C PHE A 47 9.18 -10.85 0.29
N LEU A 48 10.49 -10.63 0.38
CA LEU A 48 11.41 -11.67 0.85
C LEU A 48 11.10 -12.07 2.29
N GLY A 49 10.83 -11.09 3.17
CA GLY A 49 10.40 -11.33 4.55
C GLY A 49 9.13 -12.18 4.61
N ILE A 50 8.10 -11.83 3.84
CA ILE A 50 6.85 -12.61 3.71
C ILE A 50 7.14 -14.04 3.25
N GLY A 51 7.95 -14.21 2.20
CA GLY A 51 8.30 -15.52 1.67
C GLY A 51 9.03 -16.39 2.68
N VAL A 52 10.03 -15.84 3.38
CA VAL A 52 10.79 -16.55 4.42
C VAL A 52 9.91 -16.93 5.62
N LEU A 53 9.05 -16.02 6.09
CA LEU A 53 8.15 -16.29 7.21
C LEU A 53 7.13 -17.37 6.83
N MET A 54 6.52 -17.26 5.66
CA MET A 54 5.57 -18.26 5.18
C MET A 54 6.24 -19.63 4.96
N GLN A 55 7.45 -19.66 4.40
CA GLN A 55 8.23 -20.89 4.26
C GLN A 55 8.53 -21.55 5.62
N ARG A 56 8.82 -20.74 6.67
CA ARG A 56 9.02 -21.27 8.03
C ARG A 56 7.75 -21.91 8.60
N ILE A 57 6.58 -21.35 8.29
CA ILE A 57 5.29 -21.94 8.67
C ILE A 57 5.10 -23.28 7.94
N CYS A 58 5.34 -23.30 6.64
CA CYS A 58 5.12 -24.50 5.79
C CYS A 58 6.06 -25.66 6.15
N ARG A 59 7.33 -25.37 6.48
CA ARG A 59 8.33 -26.40 6.80
C ARG A 59 8.01 -27.27 8.03
N GLN A 60 7.06 -26.86 8.84
CA GLN A 60 6.67 -27.66 10.01
C GLN A 60 5.77 -28.83 9.64
N THR A 61 5.01 -28.70 8.58
CA THR A 61 4.01 -29.69 8.15
C THR A 61 4.35 -30.35 6.81
N THR A 62 5.01 -29.63 5.90
CA THR A 62 5.28 -30.04 4.53
C THR A 62 6.77 -30.28 4.30
N SER A 63 7.15 -31.10 3.33
CA SER A 63 8.57 -31.27 2.99
C SER A 63 9.16 -29.97 2.40
N PRO A 64 10.49 -29.74 2.56
CA PRO A 64 11.14 -28.52 2.09
C PRO A 64 10.91 -28.22 0.60
N VAL A 65 10.78 -29.24 -0.23
CA VAL A 65 10.59 -29.13 -1.68
C VAL A 65 9.24 -28.51 -2.05
N PHE A 66 8.20 -28.80 -1.29
CA PHE A 66 6.83 -28.33 -1.58
C PHE A 66 6.44 -27.05 -0.85
N CYS A 67 7.36 -26.45 -0.09
CA CYS A 67 7.09 -25.21 0.68
C CYS A 67 7.07 -23.94 -0.17
N TYR A 68 7.57 -23.96 -1.41
CA TYR A 68 7.70 -22.74 -2.21
C TYR A 68 6.35 -22.22 -2.73
N LEU A 69 5.50 -23.11 -3.25
CA LEU A 69 4.19 -22.70 -3.79
C LEU A 69 3.29 -22.04 -2.73
N PRO A 70 3.07 -22.63 -1.54
CA PRO A 70 2.35 -21.96 -0.46
C PRO A 70 2.97 -20.64 -0.03
N ALA A 71 4.31 -20.53 -0.05
CA ALA A 71 5.01 -19.29 0.29
C ALA A 71 4.83 -18.20 -0.77
N LEU A 72 4.65 -18.55 -2.04
CA LEU A 72 4.43 -17.62 -3.14
C LEU A 72 2.99 -17.08 -3.19
N CYS A 73 2.00 -17.83 -2.72
CA CYS A 73 0.59 -17.42 -2.77
C CYS A 73 0.34 -16.01 -2.24
N PRO A 74 0.76 -15.62 -1.01
CA PRO A 74 0.56 -14.28 -0.51
C PRO A 74 1.36 -13.23 -1.26
N ILE A 75 2.57 -13.56 -1.74
CA ILE A 75 3.40 -12.64 -2.53
C ILE A 75 2.70 -12.29 -3.84
N LEU A 76 2.22 -13.29 -4.59
CA LEU A 76 1.52 -13.10 -5.86
C LEU A 76 0.24 -12.28 -5.71
N ALA A 77 -0.44 -12.41 -4.58
CA ALA A 77 -1.65 -11.63 -4.30
C ALA A 77 -1.36 -10.19 -3.85
N LEU A 78 -0.24 -9.94 -3.16
CA LEU A 78 0.16 -8.60 -2.71
C LEU A 78 0.84 -7.78 -3.81
N LEU A 79 1.54 -8.41 -4.76
CA LEU A 79 2.25 -7.72 -5.84
C LEU A 79 1.37 -6.73 -6.63
N PRO A 80 0.14 -7.08 -7.10
CA PRO A 80 -0.72 -6.15 -7.83
C PRO A 80 -1.23 -5.00 -6.95
N LEU A 81 -1.22 -5.15 -5.63
CA LEU A 81 -1.58 -4.07 -4.71
C LEU A 81 -0.51 -2.99 -4.64
N HIS A 82 0.77 -3.35 -4.75
CA HIS A 82 1.85 -2.37 -4.76
C HIS A 82 1.88 -1.48 -6.02
N VAL A 83 1.16 -1.86 -7.07
CA VAL A 83 0.93 -1.02 -8.26
C VAL A 83 -0.31 -0.15 -8.10
N ASP A 84 -1.15 -0.43 -7.10
CA ASP A 84 -2.38 0.32 -6.83
C ASP A 84 -2.08 1.50 -5.91
N VAL A 85 -2.31 2.73 -6.42
CA VAL A 85 -2.01 3.99 -5.70
C VAL A 85 -2.81 4.13 -4.40
N ASN A 86 -3.98 3.49 -4.35
CA ASN A 86 -4.88 3.56 -3.18
C ASN A 86 -4.49 2.56 -2.08
N TYR A 87 -3.54 1.66 -2.36
CA TYR A 87 -3.04 0.71 -1.37
C TYR A 87 -1.96 1.35 -0.50
N ARG A 88 -2.13 1.22 0.80
CA ARG A 88 -1.19 1.76 1.80
C ARG A 88 -0.14 0.71 2.18
N LEU A 89 1.14 1.06 2.10
CA LEU A 89 2.28 0.17 2.41
C LEU A 89 2.20 -0.43 3.81
N GLN A 90 1.56 0.27 4.75
CA GLN A 90 1.27 -0.21 6.10
C GLN A 90 0.57 -1.58 6.11
N GLY A 91 -0.25 -1.89 5.11
CA GLY A 91 -0.90 -3.20 4.99
C GLY A 91 0.10 -4.34 4.77
N THR A 92 1.16 -4.12 3.98
CA THR A 92 2.22 -5.12 3.81
C THR A 92 3.07 -5.27 5.06
N VAL A 93 3.37 -4.18 5.77
CA VAL A 93 4.08 -4.20 7.05
C VAL A 93 3.26 -4.98 8.09
N ALA A 94 1.97 -4.68 8.22
CA ALA A 94 1.06 -5.39 9.11
C ALA A 94 0.99 -6.89 8.78
N TYR A 95 0.99 -7.23 7.51
CA TYR A 95 1.01 -8.61 7.04
C TYR A 95 2.30 -9.34 7.45
N CYS A 96 3.47 -8.68 7.38
CA CYS A 96 4.73 -9.22 7.89
C CYS A 96 4.67 -9.45 9.40
N CYS A 97 4.12 -8.50 10.16
CA CYS A 97 3.94 -8.63 11.62
C CYS A 97 3.05 -9.84 11.95
N MET A 98 1.95 -10.01 11.24
CA MET A 98 1.03 -11.14 11.41
C MET A 98 1.74 -12.48 11.15
N LEU A 99 2.49 -12.60 10.05
CA LEU A 99 3.25 -13.82 9.77
C LEU A 99 4.32 -14.10 10.83
N GLY A 100 4.98 -13.06 11.32
CA GLY A 100 5.93 -13.17 12.44
C GLY A 100 5.27 -13.73 13.70
N ALA A 101 4.12 -13.17 14.09
CA ALA A 101 3.33 -13.67 15.21
C ALA A 101 2.84 -15.11 14.98
N PHE A 102 2.45 -15.44 13.75
CA PHE A 102 2.02 -16.79 13.40
C PHE A 102 3.18 -17.81 13.54
N VAL A 103 4.40 -17.45 13.11
CA VAL A 103 5.62 -18.26 13.33
C VAL A 103 5.89 -18.48 14.82
N LEU A 104 5.71 -17.45 15.65
CA LEU A 104 5.87 -17.58 17.11
C LEU A 104 4.82 -18.51 17.69
N TYR A 105 3.56 -18.33 17.30
CA TYR A 105 2.44 -19.18 17.72
C TYR A 105 2.68 -20.67 17.43
N VAL A 106 3.10 -20.97 16.20
CA VAL A 106 3.30 -22.37 15.75
C VAL A 106 4.46 -23.07 16.47
N ARG A 107 5.42 -22.33 17.04
CA ARG A 107 6.52 -22.88 17.84
C ARG A 107 6.10 -23.39 19.21
N ILE A 108 4.93 -23.01 19.70
CA ILE A 108 4.47 -23.36 21.05
C ILE A 108 3.81 -24.73 21.03
N VAL A 109 4.47 -25.71 21.66
CA VAL A 109 4.01 -27.10 21.68
C VAL A 109 3.01 -27.35 22.81
N VAL A 110 3.17 -26.68 23.95
CA VAL A 110 2.33 -26.91 25.15
C VAL A 110 0.92 -26.36 24.94
N PRO A 111 -0.15 -27.17 25.06
CA PRO A 111 -1.52 -26.79 24.67
C PRO A 111 -2.04 -25.52 25.35
N TRP A 112 -1.96 -25.45 26.68
CA TRP A 112 -2.50 -24.28 27.41
C TRP A 112 -1.69 -23.00 27.13
N LYS A 113 -0.36 -23.11 26.99
CA LYS A 113 0.51 -21.97 26.60
C LYS A 113 0.18 -21.49 25.20
N ARG A 114 -0.17 -22.40 24.29
CA ARG A 114 -0.56 -22.09 22.90
C ARG A 114 -1.85 -21.29 22.85
N VAL A 115 -2.88 -21.68 23.63
CA VAL A 115 -4.12 -20.92 23.74
C VAL A 115 -3.87 -19.52 24.33
N LEU A 116 -3.10 -19.45 25.43
CA LEU A 116 -2.77 -18.16 26.05
C LEU A 116 -1.97 -17.26 25.10
N ALA A 117 -0.99 -17.82 24.40
CA ALA A 117 -0.21 -17.10 23.40
C ALA A 117 -1.07 -16.65 22.22
N GLY A 118 -2.06 -17.44 21.79
CA GLY A 118 -3.02 -17.03 20.76
C GLY A 118 -3.77 -15.76 21.14
N TRP A 119 -4.30 -15.69 22.36
CA TRP A 119 -4.97 -14.50 22.90
C TRP A 119 -4.01 -13.30 23.02
N LEU A 120 -2.83 -13.51 23.57
CA LEU A 120 -1.81 -12.45 23.75
C LEU A 120 -1.36 -11.90 22.39
N LEU A 121 -0.99 -12.78 21.43
CA LEU A 121 -0.53 -12.37 20.11
C LEU A 121 -1.63 -11.67 19.31
N MET A 122 -2.88 -12.12 19.43
CA MET A 122 -4.03 -11.44 18.83
C MET A 122 -4.17 -10.02 19.36
N ALA A 123 -4.15 -9.83 20.71
CA ALA A 123 -4.27 -8.51 21.32
C ALA A 123 -3.08 -7.59 20.93
N VAL A 124 -1.86 -8.11 20.99
CA VAL A 124 -0.65 -7.37 20.58
C VAL A 124 -0.71 -7.00 19.11
N LEU A 125 -1.09 -7.91 18.21
CA LEU A 125 -1.24 -7.63 16.79
C LEU A 125 -2.31 -6.56 16.52
N PHE A 126 -3.41 -6.60 17.24
CA PHE A 126 -4.46 -5.60 17.07
C PHE A 126 -3.96 -4.20 17.41
N VAL A 127 -3.26 -4.05 18.52
CA VAL A 127 -2.68 -2.75 18.93
C VAL A 127 -1.58 -2.29 17.95
N LEU A 128 -0.66 -3.19 17.57
CA LEU A 128 0.52 -2.82 16.77
C LEU A 128 0.22 -2.73 15.27
N ALA A 129 -0.59 -3.66 14.75
CA ALA A 129 -0.80 -3.84 13.33
C ALA A 129 -2.27 -3.66 12.88
N GLY A 130 -3.24 -3.64 13.78
CA GLY A 130 -4.66 -3.38 13.49
C GLY A 130 -5.42 -4.61 12.98
N PRO A 131 -6.30 -4.44 11.98
CA PRO A 131 -7.25 -5.47 11.51
C PRO A 131 -6.62 -6.80 11.10
N VAL A 132 -5.35 -6.83 10.77
CA VAL A 132 -4.64 -8.08 10.41
C VAL A 132 -4.66 -9.13 11.54
N ALA A 133 -4.97 -8.72 12.78
CA ALA A 133 -5.22 -9.63 13.89
C ALA A 133 -6.39 -10.61 13.61
N THR A 134 -7.39 -10.19 12.83
CA THR A 134 -8.50 -11.07 12.42
C THR A 134 -8.02 -12.14 11.44
N LEU A 135 -7.10 -11.79 10.54
CA LEU A 135 -6.46 -12.77 9.65
C LEU A 135 -5.62 -13.78 10.43
N PHE A 136 -4.90 -13.31 11.46
CA PHE A 136 -4.17 -14.19 12.39
C PHE A 136 -5.12 -15.19 13.05
N VAL A 137 -6.25 -14.73 13.61
CA VAL A 137 -7.25 -15.58 14.23
C VAL A 137 -7.80 -16.61 13.23
N ALA A 138 -8.18 -16.16 12.04
CA ALA A 138 -8.66 -17.06 10.98
C ALA A 138 -7.62 -18.14 10.62
N GLY A 139 -6.35 -17.75 10.48
CA GLY A 139 -5.24 -18.66 10.22
C GLY A 139 -5.04 -19.69 11.35
N VAL A 140 -5.10 -19.23 12.61
CA VAL A 140 -4.98 -20.13 13.77
C VAL A 140 -6.12 -21.14 13.80
N VAL A 141 -7.36 -20.68 13.64
CA VAL A 141 -8.54 -21.58 13.61
C VAL A 141 -8.41 -22.61 12.50
N VAL A 142 -8.09 -22.18 11.27
CA VAL A 142 -7.90 -23.10 10.14
C VAL A 142 -6.83 -24.14 10.44
N ARG A 143 -5.67 -23.72 10.93
CA ARG A 143 -4.57 -24.63 11.26
C ARG A 143 -4.97 -25.65 12.33
N GLU A 144 -5.55 -25.18 13.44
CA GLU A 144 -5.91 -26.04 14.57
C GLU A 144 -7.02 -27.05 14.19
N MET A 145 -8.00 -26.62 13.38
CA MET A 145 -9.04 -27.52 12.87
C MET A 145 -8.49 -28.61 11.95
N LEU A 146 -7.48 -28.30 11.13
CA LEU A 146 -6.89 -29.25 10.20
C LEU A 146 -5.95 -30.24 10.89
N LEU A 147 -5.09 -29.74 11.76
CA LEU A 147 -4.07 -30.56 12.41
C LEU A 147 -4.59 -31.30 13.64
N ARG A 148 -5.67 -30.81 14.25
CA ARG A 148 -6.30 -31.37 15.45
C ARG A 148 -5.29 -31.74 16.56
N GLU A 149 -4.30 -30.87 16.75
CA GLU A 149 -3.31 -31.07 17.82
C GLU A 149 -3.95 -30.99 19.20
N LYS A 150 -3.29 -31.55 20.23
CA LYS A 150 -3.82 -31.51 21.61
C LYS A 150 -4.16 -30.08 22.03
N GLY A 151 -5.39 -29.85 22.53
CA GLY A 151 -5.85 -28.53 22.99
C GLY A 151 -6.43 -27.64 21.88
N TRP A 152 -6.61 -28.11 20.64
CA TRP A 152 -7.18 -27.36 19.54
C TRP A 152 -8.53 -26.71 19.86
N GLN A 153 -9.35 -27.37 20.68
CA GLN A 153 -10.68 -26.86 21.09
C GLN A 153 -10.60 -25.52 21.81
N GLY A 154 -9.56 -25.30 22.65
CA GLY A 154 -9.34 -24.02 23.33
C GLY A 154 -9.05 -22.86 22.37
N CYS A 155 -8.47 -23.14 21.21
CA CYS A 155 -8.19 -22.13 20.19
C CYS A 155 -9.43 -21.70 19.42
N LEU A 156 -10.52 -22.49 19.43
CA LEU A 156 -11.80 -22.11 18.83
C LEU A 156 -12.50 -20.95 19.57
N ALA A 157 -12.05 -20.61 20.76
CA ALA A 157 -12.54 -19.42 21.47
C ALA A 157 -11.94 -18.10 20.94
N LEU A 158 -10.83 -18.15 20.18
CA LEU A 158 -10.18 -16.95 19.64
C LEU A 158 -11.08 -16.03 18.79
N PRO A 159 -12.00 -16.53 17.95
CA PRO A 159 -12.95 -15.68 17.23
C PRO A 159 -13.79 -14.78 18.12
N PHE A 160 -14.07 -15.20 19.36
CA PHE A 160 -14.75 -14.32 20.34
C PHE A 160 -13.92 -13.08 20.66
N GLY A 161 -12.61 -13.16 20.55
CA GLY A 161 -11.72 -12.02 20.71
C GLY A 161 -11.93 -10.92 19.66
N ILE A 162 -12.46 -11.26 18.46
CA ILE A 162 -12.82 -10.26 17.45
C ILE A 162 -13.96 -9.39 17.97
N VAL A 163 -14.92 -9.99 18.67
CA VAL A 163 -16.03 -9.25 19.31
C VAL A 163 -15.50 -8.32 20.40
N LEU A 164 -14.53 -8.79 21.18
CA LEU A 164 -13.87 -7.95 22.19
C LEU A 164 -13.08 -6.79 21.57
N MET A 165 -12.41 -7.02 20.44
CA MET A 165 -11.72 -5.96 19.69
C MET A 165 -12.71 -4.91 19.18
N LEU A 166 -13.85 -5.31 18.62
CA LEU A 166 -14.92 -4.41 18.19
C LEU A 166 -15.45 -3.58 19.35
N TRP A 167 -15.77 -4.23 20.47
CA TRP A 167 -16.26 -3.57 21.67
C TRP A 167 -15.26 -2.56 22.22
N TRP A 168 -13.97 -2.95 22.32
CA TRP A 168 -12.91 -2.07 22.79
C TRP A 168 -12.70 -0.88 21.85
N SER A 169 -12.63 -1.11 20.53
CA SER A 169 -12.45 -0.03 19.56
C SER A 169 -13.60 0.97 19.59
N TYR A 170 -14.83 0.48 19.72
CA TYR A 170 -16.00 1.34 19.80
C TYR A 170 -15.96 2.25 21.05
N HIS A 171 -15.47 1.75 22.19
CA HIS A 171 -15.44 2.51 23.44
C HIS A 171 -14.24 3.45 23.58
N PHE A 172 -13.09 3.09 23.01
CA PHE A 172 -11.84 3.81 23.27
C PHE A 172 -11.30 4.60 22.07
N PHE A 173 -11.58 4.21 20.84
CA PHE A 173 -10.93 4.78 19.66
C PHE A 173 -11.85 5.52 18.68
N TRP A 174 -13.11 5.66 18.96
CA TRP A 174 -14.06 6.44 18.13
C TRP A 174 -14.05 6.03 16.64
N GLN A 175 -13.85 4.76 16.33
CA GLN A 175 -13.92 4.26 14.96
C GLN A 175 -15.30 3.63 14.72
N PRO A 176 -16.23 4.35 14.07
CA PRO A 176 -17.61 3.89 13.93
C PRO A 176 -17.80 2.76 12.92
N GLU A 177 -16.81 2.57 11.99
CA GLU A 177 -16.95 1.57 10.94
C GLU A 177 -16.26 0.25 11.31
N TYR A 178 -17.05 -0.81 11.50
CA TYR A 178 -16.54 -2.18 11.76
C TYR A 178 -15.56 -2.65 10.67
N ARG A 179 -15.69 -2.15 9.42
CA ARG A 179 -14.80 -2.49 8.31
C ARG A 179 -13.36 -2.09 8.59
N MET A 180 -13.16 -0.94 9.21
CA MET A 180 -11.81 -0.45 9.56
C MET A 180 -11.20 -1.21 10.74
N ILE A 181 -12.01 -1.89 11.56
CA ILE A 181 -11.55 -2.60 12.76
C ILE A 181 -11.25 -4.08 12.47
N VAL A 182 -12.05 -4.71 11.60
CA VAL A 182 -12.02 -6.18 11.41
C VAL A 182 -11.52 -6.56 10.01
N LEU A 183 -11.80 -5.72 9.01
CA LEU A 183 -11.56 -6.03 7.61
C LEU A 183 -10.33 -5.30 7.07
N PRO A 184 -9.77 -5.74 5.94
CA PRO A 184 -8.56 -5.15 5.36
C PRO A 184 -8.74 -3.72 4.83
N ASP A 185 -9.96 -3.20 4.77
CA ASP A 185 -10.26 -1.85 4.25
C ASP A 185 -9.43 -0.74 4.94
N PHE A 186 -9.02 -0.95 6.20
CA PHE A 186 -8.12 -0.05 6.93
C PHE A 186 -6.80 0.25 6.21
N TYR A 187 -6.29 -0.69 5.41
CA TYR A 187 -5.04 -0.53 4.65
C TYR A 187 -5.25 -0.02 3.23
N TYR A 188 -6.41 0.51 2.94
CA TYR A 188 -6.78 1.03 1.64
C TYR A 188 -7.38 2.44 1.78
N GLU A 189 -7.59 3.14 0.64
CA GLU A 189 -8.23 4.45 0.67
C GLU A 189 -9.66 4.34 1.22
N PRO A 190 -10.03 5.10 2.28
CA PRO A 190 -11.30 4.90 3.00
C PRO A 190 -12.56 5.02 2.14
N LEU A 191 -12.52 5.86 1.09
CA LEU A 191 -13.64 6.10 0.20
C LEU A 191 -13.84 5.00 -0.85
N LEU A 192 -12.89 4.07 -0.98
CA LEU A 192 -12.89 3.04 -2.01
C LEU A 192 -13.01 1.63 -1.40
N LYS A 193 -13.59 0.70 -2.16
CA LYS A 193 -13.67 -0.70 -1.75
C LYS A 193 -12.36 -1.44 -2.03
N ALA A 194 -11.79 -2.07 -1.01
CA ALA A 194 -10.52 -2.78 -1.06
C ALA A 194 -10.62 -4.21 -1.64
N ASN A 195 -11.42 -4.43 -2.70
CA ASN A 195 -11.70 -5.77 -3.24
C ASN A 195 -10.45 -6.64 -3.48
N LYS A 196 -9.36 -6.03 -3.96
CA LYS A 196 -8.10 -6.76 -4.23
C LYS A 196 -7.39 -7.22 -2.95
N LEU A 197 -7.56 -6.52 -1.84
CA LEU A 197 -6.89 -6.81 -0.57
C LEU A 197 -7.51 -8.03 0.11
N TYR A 198 -8.81 -8.27 -0.10
CA TYR A 198 -9.48 -9.51 0.35
C TYR A 198 -8.85 -10.74 -0.31
N TRP A 199 -8.46 -10.64 -1.59
CA TRP A 199 -7.76 -11.73 -2.27
C TRP A 199 -6.39 -12.03 -1.65
N ALA A 200 -5.67 -11.01 -1.16
CA ALA A 200 -4.39 -11.21 -0.46
C ALA A 200 -4.57 -11.96 0.88
N TRP A 201 -5.66 -11.68 1.60
CA TRP A 201 -6.00 -12.40 2.83
C TRP A 201 -6.41 -13.85 2.53
N LEU A 202 -7.24 -14.07 1.52
CA LEU A 202 -7.61 -15.40 1.07
C LEU A 202 -6.40 -16.20 0.57
N ALA A 203 -5.43 -15.52 -0.08
CA ALA A 203 -4.20 -16.17 -0.54
C ALA A 203 -3.33 -16.68 0.62
N PHE A 204 -3.31 -16.00 1.77
CA PHE A 204 -2.68 -16.53 2.98
C PHE A 204 -3.39 -17.79 3.46
N LEU A 205 -4.70 -17.76 3.57
CA LEU A 205 -5.48 -18.92 4.05
C LEU A 205 -5.34 -20.11 3.09
N SER A 206 -5.35 -19.87 1.76
CA SER A 206 -5.12 -20.94 0.77
C SER A 206 -3.70 -21.52 0.84
N GLY A 207 -2.69 -20.67 1.01
CA GLY A 207 -1.31 -21.09 1.23
C GLY A 207 -1.15 -21.90 2.53
N LEU A 208 -1.84 -21.49 3.60
CA LEU A 208 -1.87 -22.20 4.87
C LEU A 208 -2.58 -23.56 4.73
N LEU A 209 -3.71 -23.62 4.03
CA LEU A 209 -4.40 -24.87 3.71
C LEU A 209 -3.45 -25.83 2.98
N MET A 210 -2.78 -25.38 1.92
CA MET A 210 -1.79 -26.20 1.20
C MET A 210 -0.66 -26.67 2.14
N ALA A 211 -0.19 -25.81 3.04
CA ALA A 211 0.86 -26.13 4.00
C ALA A 211 0.43 -27.18 5.05
N CYS A 212 -0.84 -27.22 5.41
CA CYS A 212 -1.36 -28.20 6.38
C CYS A 212 -1.51 -29.61 5.81
N PHE A 213 -1.54 -29.77 4.49
CA PHE A 213 -1.53 -31.12 3.89
C PHE A 213 -0.11 -31.70 3.91
N PRO A 214 0.09 -32.92 4.45
CA PRO A 214 1.43 -33.53 4.59
C PRO A 214 1.93 -34.09 3.26
N ILE A 215 2.16 -33.22 2.28
CA ILE A 215 2.66 -33.62 0.95
C ILE A 215 4.16 -33.93 1.05
N GLY A 216 4.52 -35.14 0.72
CA GLY A 216 5.93 -35.56 0.61
C GLY A 216 6.64 -35.87 1.95
N LYS A 217 5.95 -35.84 3.10
CA LYS A 217 6.51 -36.31 4.36
C LYS A 217 6.68 -37.85 4.30
N GLY A 218 7.91 -38.32 4.40
CA GLY A 218 8.24 -39.74 4.50
C GLY A 218 8.69 -40.41 3.18
N ARG A 219 8.64 -39.75 2.05
CA ARG A 219 9.35 -40.18 0.85
C ARG A 219 10.65 -39.39 0.76
N GLY A 220 11.79 -40.07 0.89
CA GLY A 220 13.07 -39.54 0.46
C GLY A 220 12.97 -39.24 -1.04
N VAL A 221 12.39 -38.07 -1.35
CA VAL A 221 12.30 -37.59 -2.73
C VAL A 221 13.72 -37.32 -3.16
N LEU A 222 14.25 -38.19 -3.98
CA LEU A 222 15.59 -38.15 -4.52
C LEU A 222 15.92 -36.74 -5.04
N ASP A 223 17.13 -36.30 -4.73
CA ASP A 223 17.68 -34.99 -5.08
C ASP A 223 17.47 -34.51 -6.55
N ARG A 224 17.35 -35.47 -7.47
CA ARG A 224 17.15 -35.18 -8.89
C ARG A 224 15.77 -34.68 -9.27
N THR A 225 14.70 -35.14 -8.59
CA THR A 225 13.33 -34.71 -8.88
C THR A 225 12.96 -33.46 -8.06
N ALA A 226 13.64 -33.22 -6.96
CA ALA A 226 13.45 -32.03 -6.11
C ALA A 226 13.65 -30.73 -6.88
N TRP A 227 14.67 -30.68 -7.73
CA TRP A 227 14.97 -29.46 -8.54
C TRP A 227 13.83 -29.18 -9.55
N TRP A 228 13.30 -30.20 -10.21
CA TRP A 228 12.16 -30.04 -11.13
C TRP A 228 10.91 -29.52 -10.42
N TRP A 229 10.61 -30.03 -9.23
CA TRP A 229 9.47 -29.57 -8.45
C TRP A 229 9.61 -28.13 -7.98
N THR A 230 10.80 -27.70 -7.60
CA THR A 230 11.05 -26.30 -7.22
C THR A 230 10.90 -25.37 -8.41
N THR A 231 11.42 -25.73 -9.58
CA THR A 231 11.28 -24.92 -10.80
C THR A 231 9.83 -24.81 -11.25
N VAL A 232 9.06 -25.89 -11.22
CA VAL A 232 7.62 -25.87 -11.56
C VAL A 232 6.84 -24.95 -10.64
N GLN A 233 7.16 -24.93 -9.35
CA GLN A 233 6.50 -24.03 -8.38
C GLN A 233 6.82 -22.54 -8.61
N LEU A 234 7.91 -22.22 -9.29
CA LEU A 234 8.27 -20.84 -9.65
C LEU A 234 7.57 -20.36 -10.93
N LEU A 235 7.04 -21.26 -11.76
CA LEU A 235 6.34 -20.87 -13.00
C LEU A 235 5.19 -19.87 -12.79
N PRO A 236 4.34 -19.97 -11.74
CA PRO A 236 3.30 -18.96 -11.49
C PRO A 236 3.87 -17.56 -11.25
N LEU A 237 5.04 -17.46 -10.61
CA LEU A 237 5.70 -16.17 -10.39
C LEU A 237 6.16 -15.57 -11.73
N VAL A 238 6.80 -16.36 -12.57
CA VAL A 238 7.27 -15.91 -13.89
C VAL A 238 6.09 -15.50 -14.79
N ALA A 239 5.04 -16.33 -14.83
CA ALA A 239 3.81 -16.02 -15.57
C ALA A 239 3.14 -14.74 -15.07
N PHE A 240 3.10 -14.53 -13.75
CA PHE A 240 2.55 -13.35 -13.13
C PHE A 240 3.37 -12.10 -13.45
N LEU A 241 4.70 -12.17 -13.38
CA LEU A 241 5.59 -11.06 -13.77
C LEU A 241 5.43 -10.69 -15.24
N GLY A 242 5.30 -11.69 -16.13
CA GLY A 242 5.00 -11.48 -17.55
C GLY A 242 3.64 -10.80 -17.78
N TRP A 243 2.62 -11.19 -17.01
CA TRP A 243 1.31 -10.55 -17.05
C TRP A 243 1.34 -9.10 -16.52
N MET A 244 2.09 -8.85 -15.45
CA MET A 244 2.28 -7.50 -14.91
C MET A 244 2.95 -6.57 -15.92
N LYS A 245 4.00 -7.05 -16.62
CA LYS A 245 4.69 -6.28 -17.66
C LYS A 245 3.74 -5.87 -18.79
N LYS A 246 2.77 -6.73 -19.15
CA LYS A 246 1.75 -6.38 -20.14
C LYS A 246 0.80 -5.25 -19.68
N LYS A 247 0.70 -4.99 -18.37
CA LYS A 247 -0.09 -3.92 -17.77
C LYS A 247 0.65 -2.58 -17.57
N GLU A 248 1.90 -2.46 -17.98
CA GLU A 248 2.70 -1.21 -17.87
C GLU A 248 2.06 0.00 -18.57
N ASN A 249 1.18 -0.22 -19.54
CA ASN A 249 0.41 0.84 -20.21
C ASN A 249 -0.84 1.29 -19.40
N CYS A 250 -0.78 1.24 -18.08
CA CYS A 250 -1.87 1.75 -17.24
C CYS A 250 -1.84 3.29 -17.26
N ILE A 251 -3.00 3.92 -17.51
CA ILE A 251 -3.17 5.38 -17.52
C ILE A 251 -2.59 6.03 -16.25
N TRP A 252 -2.75 5.39 -15.11
CA TRP A 252 -2.23 5.86 -13.82
C TRP A 252 -0.70 5.96 -13.77
N LEU A 253 0.00 4.93 -14.23
CA LEU A 253 1.47 4.93 -14.26
C LEU A 253 1.99 6.01 -15.21
N LYS A 254 1.31 6.17 -16.34
CA LYS A 254 1.66 7.20 -17.32
C LYS A 254 1.44 8.61 -16.77
N ASN A 255 0.32 8.84 -16.11
CA ASN A 255 0.07 10.10 -15.41
C ASN A 255 1.15 10.42 -14.37
N MET A 256 1.56 9.43 -13.57
CA MET A 256 2.61 9.62 -12.57
C MET A 256 3.97 9.93 -13.21
N GLU A 257 4.29 9.25 -14.31
CA GLU A 257 5.52 9.49 -15.07
C GLU A 257 5.57 10.91 -15.64
N LEU A 258 4.48 11.35 -16.29
CA LEU A 258 4.38 12.70 -16.83
C LEU A 258 4.42 13.77 -15.74
N CYS A 259 3.73 13.56 -14.62
CA CYS A 259 3.82 14.42 -13.46
C CYS A 259 5.24 14.52 -12.88
N TYR A 260 6.01 13.43 -12.93
CA TYR A 260 7.42 13.44 -12.50
C TYR A 260 8.27 14.31 -13.42
N TYR A 261 8.10 14.19 -14.73
CA TYR A 261 8.82 15.02 -15.71
C TYR A 261 8.43 16.52 -15.62
N VAL A 262 7.14 16.82 -15.43
CA VAL A 262 6.67 18.20 -15.22
C VAL A 262 7.30 18.82 -13.97
N ARG A 263 7.41 18.05 -12.89
CA ARG A 263 8.07 18.53 -11.64
C ARG A 263 9.54 18.87 -11.85
N GLY A 264 10.22 18.12 -12.73
CA GLY A 264 11.62 18.34 -13.07
C GLY A 264 11.82 19.30 -14.24
N GLU A 265 10.74 19.94 -14.75
CA GLU A 265 10.74 20.84 -15.91
C GLU A 265 11.36 20.21 -17.17
N GLN A 266 11.23 18.87 -17.28
CA GLN A 266 11.78 18.09 -18.40
C GLN A 266 10.74 18.01 -19.53
N TRP A 267 10.44 19.15 -20.14
CA TRP A 267 9.35 19.32 -21.10
C TRP A 267 9.47 18.38 -22.31
N ASP A 268 10.68 18.18 -22.85
CA ASP A 268 10.93 17.25 -23.96
C ASP A 268 10.47 15.83 -23.63
N LYS A 269 10.69 15.37 -22.38
CA LYS A 269 10.28 14.04 -21.95
C LYS A 269 8.77 13.95 -21.75
N VAL A 270 8.12 15.04 -21.37
CA VAL A 270 6.64 15.09 -21.27
C VAL A 270 6.05 14.88 -22.66
N VAL A 271 6.53 15.62 -23.67
CA VAL A 271 6.06 15.53 -25.05
C VAL A 271 6.35 14.15 -25.63
N ALA A 272 7.58 13.65 -25.49
CA ALA A 272 7.98 12.32 -25.98
C ALA A 272 7.23 11.18 -25.25
N GLY A 273 6.90 11.38 -23.98
CA GLY A 273 6.19 10.41 -23.15
C GLY A 273 4.68 10.33 -23.41
N TYR A 274 4.09 11.33 -24.04
CA TYR A 274 2.65 11.35 -24.31
C TYR A 274 2.23 10.28 -25.32
N LYS A 275 1.18 9.54 -25.01
CA LYS A 275 0.58 8.53 -25.92
C LYS A 275 -0.93 8.73 -25.94
N ALA A 276 -1.47 9.16 -27.07
CA ALA A 276 -2.91 9.43 -27.23
C ALA A 276 -3.81 8.24 -26.88
N ALA A 277 -3.36 7.01 -27.17
CA ALA A 277 -4.14 5.78 -26.88
C ALA A 277 -4.29 5.46 -25.37
N VAL A 278 -3.47 6.07 -24.50
CA VAL A 278 -3.41 5.82 -23.05
C VAL A 278 -3.46 7.16 -22.30
N SER A 279 -4.14 8.15 -22.85
CA SER A 279 -4.23 9.49 -22.27
C SER A 279 -5.65 9.77 -21.73
N ASP A 280 -5.69 10.47 -20.63
CA ASP A 280 -6.88 11.13 -20.10
C ASP A 280 -6.74 12.66 -20.23
N MET A 281 -7.78 13.39 -19.84
CA MET A 281 -7.78 14.86 -19.91
C MET A 281 -6.59 15.47 -19.14
N ARG A 282 -6.14 14.85 -18.04
CA ARG A 282 -5.02 15.34 -17.23
C ARG A 282 -3.69 15.20 -17.96
N THR A 283 -3.44 14.06 -18.60
CA THR A 283 -2.23 13.86 -19.41
C THR A 283 -2.18 14.82 -20.60
N LEU A 284 -3.35 15.09 -21.21
CA LEU A 284 -3.45 16.08 -22.29
C LEU A 284 -3.14 17.49 -21.79
N SER A 285 -3.64 17.89 -20.63
CA SER A 285 -3.33 19.19 -20.04
C SER A 285 -1.85 19.33 -19.68
N LEU A 286 -1.19 18.27 -19.20
CA LEU A 286 0.25 18.26 -18.96
C LEU A 286 1.07 18.35 -20.25
N LEU A 287 0.62 17.70 -21.34
CA LEU A 287 1.22 17.86 -22.67
C LEU A 287 1.12 19.30 -23.16
N ASN A 288 -0.08 19.88 -23.11
CA ASN A 288 -0.33 21.25 -23.55
C ASN A 288 0.47 22.26 -22.71
N LEU A 289 0.63 22.02 -21.40
CA LEU A 289 1.52 22.79 -20.53
C LEU A 289 2.98 22.70 -21.02
N ALA A 290 3.46 21.49 -21.35
CA ALA A 290 4.83 21.32 -21.83
C ALA A 290 5.06 22.05 -23.15
N LEU A 291 4.12 21.97 -24.10
CA LEU A 291 4.16 22.69 -25.37
C LEU A 291 4.14 24.23 -25.14
N ALA A 292 3.36 24.70 -24.18
CA ALA A 292 3.34 26.12 -23.82
C ALA A 292 4.70 26.60 -23.26
N CYS A 293 5.28 25.83 -22.34
CA CYS A 293 6.60 26.15 -21.78
C CYS A 293 7.74 26.10 -22.82
N GLN A 294 7.58 25.31 -23.90
CA GLN A 294 8.50 25.27 -25.03
C GLN A 294 8.24 26.38 -26.08
N GLY A 295 7.15 27.11 -25.95
CA GLY A 295 6.73 28.11 -26.93
C GLY A 295 6.11 27.53 -28.21
N GLU A 296 5.83 26.24 -28.25
CA GLU A 296 5.33 25.49 -29.42
C GLU A 296 3.82 25.23 -29.41
N LEU A 297 3.10 25.72 -28.39
CA LEU A 297 1.70 25.42 -28.20
C LEU A 297 0.86 25.85 -29.42
N GLY A 298 1.10 27.04 -29.98
CA GLY A 298 0.36 27.57 -31.13
C GLY A 298 0.48 26.70 -32.38
N ASP A 299 1.67 26.16 -32.61
CA ASP A 299 1.98 25.38 -33.82
C ASP A 299 1.58 23.91 -33.68
N LYS A 300 1.74 23.32 -32.50
CA LYS A 300 1.59 21.88 -32.27
C LYS A 300 0.30 21.46 -31.57
N LEU A 301 -0.51 22.40 -31.07
CA LEU A 301 -1.72 22.09 -30.31
C LEU A 301 -2.64 21.07 -31.03
N PHE A 302 -2.90 21.33 -32.31
CA PHE A 302 -3.81 20.51 -33.11
C PHE A 302 -3.16 19.26 -33.73
N HIS A 303 -1.88 19.03 -33.53
CA HIS A 303 -1.24 17.75 -33.87
C HIS A 303 -1.68 16.63 -32.90
N TYR A 304 -2.22 17.00 -31.75
CA TYR A 304 -2.71 16.08 -30.76
C TYR A 304 -4.24 16.16 -30.63
N PRO A 305 -4.93 15.03 -30.33
CA PRO A 305 -6.39 15.02 -30.20
C PRO A 305 -6.78 15.85 -28.97
N GLN A 306 -7.40 16.99 -29.20
CA GLN A 306 -7.87 17.89 -28.16
C GLN A 306 -9.25 17.50 -27.66
N GLN A 307 -9.52 17.73 -26.37
CA GLN A 307 -10.80 17.44 -25.69
C GLN A 307 -11.47 18.76 -25.22
N GLY A 308 -11.58 19.73 -26.12
CA GLY A 308 -12.15 21.04 -25.84
C GLY A 308 -11.32 21.87 -24.87
N LYS A 309 -11.95 22.82 -24.18
CA LYS A 309 -11.29 23.73 -23.22
C LYS A 309 -10.59 23.01 -22.05
N GLY A 310 -11.13 21.86 -21.62
CA GLY A 310 -10.60 21.07 -20.53
C GLY A 310 -9.22 20.46 -20.81
N GLY A 311 -8.83 20.33 -22.09
CA GLY A 311 -7.47 19.90 -22.46
C GLY A 311 -6.40 20.95 -22.15
N LEU A 312 -6.76 22.24 -22.13
CA LEU A 312 -5.85 23.34 -21.74
C LEU A 312 -5.91 23.59 -20.24
N LEU A 313 -7.11 23.78 -19.70
CA LEU A 313 -7.34 24.03 -18.29
C LEU A 313 -8.46 23.09 -17.80
N PRO A 314 -8.13 22.02 -17.08
CA PRO A 314 -9.13 21.09 -16.56
C PRO A 314 -10.03 21.75 -15.52
N GLU A 315 -11.29 21.33 -15.48
CA GLU A 315 -12.22 21.82 -14.46
C GLU A 315 -11.87 21.26 -13.09
N TRP A 316 -12.06 22.09 -12.07
CA TRP A 316 -11.83 21.68 -10.67
C TRP A 316 -12.84 20.60 -10.25
N ASN A 317 -12.35 19.49 -9.76
CA ASN A 317 -13.17 18.33 -9.38
C ASN A 317 -12.93 17.85 -7.93
N SER A 318 -12.37 18.70 -7.08
CA SER A 318 -12.07 18.40 -5.67
C SER A 318 -11.19 17.18 -5.44
N THR A 319 -10.41 16.76 -6.44
CA THR A 319 -9.47 15.63 -6.30
C THR A 319 -8.03 16.10 -6.18
N VAL A 320 -7.23 15.43 -5.34
CA VAL A 320 -5.80 15.74 -5.17
C VAL A 320 -5.03 15.72 -6.50
N PRO A 321 -5.20 14.73 -7.40
CA PRO A 321 -4.53 14.76 -8.71
C PRO A 321 -4.95 15.95 -9.59
N GLY A 322 -6.22 16.35 -9.55
CA GLY A 322 -6.71 17.54 -10.25
C GLY A 322 -6.09 18.82 -9.70
N ALA A 323 -6.01 18.95 -8.39
CA ALA A 323 -5.38 20.08 -7.70
C ALA A 323 -3.90 20.23 -8.09
N ILE A 324 -3.15 19.14 -8.17
CA ILE A 324 -1.75 19.14 -8.58
C ILE A 324 -1.59 19.72 -9.99
N VAL A 325 -2.37 19.20 -10.96
CA VAL A 325 -2.29 19.64 -12.36
C VAL A 325 -2.67 21.11 -12.50
N LEU A 326 -3.80 21.53 -11.89
CA LEU A 326 -4.26 22.93 -11.93
C LEU A 326 -3.25 23.88 -11.27
N SER A 327 -2.71 23.50 -10.11
CA SER A 327 -1.71 24.29 -9.42
C SER A 327 -0.43 24.44 -10.24
N ASP A 328 0.01 23.39 -10.93
CA ASP A 328 1.19 23.44 -11.80
C ASP A 328 0.94 24.34 -13.01
N ILE A 329 -0.22 24.23 -13.68
CA ILE A 329 -0.58 25.06 -14.82
C ILE A 329 -0.65 26.54 -14.42
N CYS A 330 -1.39 26.87 -13.36
CA CYS A 330 -1.53 28.25 -12.89
C CYS A 330 -0.19 28.86 -12.48
N TYR A 331 0.68 28.08 -11.85
CA TYR A 331 2.01 28.52 -11.44
C TYR A 331 2.88 28.87 -12.64
N GLN A 332 2.90 28.03 -13.68
CA GLN A 332 3.67 28.29 -14.92
C GLN A 332 3.10 29.47 -15.72
N MET A 333 1.79 29.69 -15.63
CA MET A 333 1.12 30.86 -16.22
C MET A 333 1.38 32.16 -15.45
N GLY A 334 1.99 32.12 -14.28
CA GLY A 334 2.21 33.29 -13.41
C GLY A 334 1.00 33.67 -12.54
N ASP A 335 -0.11 32.94 -12.62
CA ASP A 335 -1.27 33.15 -11.73
C ASP A 335 -1.00 32.48 -10.37
N LEU A 336 -0.21 33.17 -9.54
CA LEU A 336 0.18 32.68 -8.23
C LEU A 336 -1.01 32.50 -7.28
N SER A 337 -2.04 33.35 -7.41
CA SER A 337 -3.23 33.31 -6.58
C SER A 337 -4.03 32.03 -6.78
N SER A 338 -4.33 31.69 -8.04
CA SER A 338 -5.01 30.44 -8.39
C SER A 338 -4.14 29.22 -8.08
N ALA A 339 -2.83 29.30 -8.35
CA ALA A 339 -1.89 28.23 -8.02
C ALA A 339 -1.89 27.90 -6.52
N GLN A 340 -1.88 28.95 -5.67
CA GLN A 340 -1.96 28.83 -4.22
C GLN A 340 -3.30 28.25 -3.77
N LYS A 341 -4.41 28.74 -4.32
CA LYS A 341 -5.77 28.26 -4.04
C LYS A 341 -5.87 26.74 -4.30
N PHE A 342 -5.54 26.30 -5.50
CA PHE A 342 -5.62 24.88 -5.84
C PHE A 342 -4.66 24.03 -5.01
N ALA A 343 -3.46 24.52 -4.72
CA ALA A 343 -2.53 23.84 -3.85
C ALA A 343 -3.08 23.66 -2.43
N PHE A 344 -3.72 24.68 -1.88
CA PHE A 344 -4.32 24.64 -0.55
C PHE A 344 -5.53 23.69 -0.50
N GLU A 345 -6.47 23.82 -1.45
CA GLU A 345 -7.64 22.95 -1.53
C GLU A 345 -7.26 21.48 -1.68
N GLY A 346 -6.26 21.17 -2.52
CA GLY A 346 -5.76 19.82 -2.68
C GLY A 346 -5.00 19.29 -1.45
N TYR A 347 -4.28 20.16 -0.74
CA TYR A 347 -3.59 19.79 0.49
C TYR A 347 -4.56 19.42 1.61
N VAL A 348 -5.60 20.24 1.81
CA VAL A 348 -6.65 20.00 2.82
C VAL A 348 -7.48 18.75 2.46
N SER A 349 -7.71 18.49 1.18
CA SER A 349 -8.45 17.30 0.72
C SER A 349 -7.63 16.00 0.86
N SER A 350 -6.32 16.09 1.12
CA SER A 350 -5.48 14.91 1.30
C SER A 350 -5.48 14.45 2.76
N VAL A 351 -5.75 13.18 3.02
CA VAL A 351 -5.85 12.62 4.39
C VAL A 351 -4.52 12.75 5.16
N ASP A 352 -3.40 12.51 4.49
CA ASP A 352 -2.06 12.47 5.14
C ASP A 352 -1.15 13.63 4.65
N GLY A 353 -1.74 14.68 4.05
CA GLY A 353 -1.01 15.76 3.41
C GLY A 353 -0.28 15.32 2.13
N ASN A 354 0.00 16.27 1.24
CA ASN A 354 0.73 16.02 0.00
C ASN A 354 1.97 16.91 -0.07
N PRO A 355 3.21 16.34 -0.05
CA PRO A 355 4.45 17.13 -0.05
C PRO A 355 4.60 18.03 -1.28
N ARG A 356 4.05 17.62 -2.45
CA ARG A 356 4.12 18.43 -3.68
C ARG A 356 3.27 19.70 -3.56
N LEU A 357 2.05 19.55 -3.03
CA LEU A 357 1.16 20.70 -2.80
C LEU A 357 1.71 21.61 -1.70
N LEU A 358 2.28 21.04 -0.64
CA LEU A 358 2.96 21.82 0.40
C LEU A 358 4.16 22.59 -0.17
N GLN A 359 4.98 21.95 -1.02
CA GLN A 359 6.08 22.63 -1.72
C GLN A 359 5.56 23.81 -2.57
N ARG A 360 4.44 23.62 -3.28
CA ARG A 360 3.81 24.67 -4.08
C ARG A 360 3.33 25.83 -3.21
N LEU A 361 2.72 25.54 -2.07
CA LEU A 361 2.30 26.56 -1.10
C LEU A 361 3.49 27.39 -0.59
N VAL A 362 4.60 26.72 -0.26
CA VAL A 362 5.82 27.43 0.15
C VAL A 362 6.35 28.30 -0.99
N GLN A 363 6.43 27.79 -2.23
CA GLN A 363 6.89 28.54 -3.40
C GLN A 363 6.03 29.80 -3.66
N THR A 364 4.70 29.63 -3.66
CA THR A 364 3.78 30.77 -3.89
C THR A 364 3.87 31.80 -2.77
N ASN A 365 3.98 31.38 -1.50
CA ASN A 365 4.13 32.29 -0.38
C ASN A 365 5.46 33.05 -0.40
N ILE A 366 6.56 32.43 -0.83
CA ILE A 366 7.85 33.10 -1.02
C ILE A 366 7.72 34.18 -2.11
N LEU A 367 7.11 33.85 -3.26
CA LEU A 367 6.95 34.78 -4.38
C LEU A 367 6.00 35.95 -4.05
N THR A 368 4.98 35.72 -3.23
CA THR A 368 4.06 36.76 -2.75
C THR A 368 4.58 37.53 -1.52
N LEU A 369 5.79 37.22 -1.05
CA LEU A 369 6.42 37.80 0.15
C LEU A 369 5.56 37.63 1.41
N SER A 370 4.74 36.62 1.47
CA SER A 370 3.87 36.33 2.63
C SER A 370 4.66 35.64 3.74
N LEU A 371 5.43 36.38 4.51
CA LEU A 371 6.31 35.85 5.57
C LEU A 371 5.58 35.10 6.67
N ILE A 372 4.34 35.47 6.99
CA ILE A 372 3.51 34.79 8.00
C ILE A 372 3.27 33.34 7.62
N HIS A 373 2.98 33.07 6.34
CA HIS A 373 2.71 31.72 5.84
C HIS A 373 3.98 30.89 5.59
N ILE A 374 5.15 31.52 5.59
CA ILE A 374 6.45 30.83 5.49
C ILE A 374 6.89 30.31 6.85
N SER A 375 6.72 31.13 7.90
CA SER A 375 7.13 30.77 9.27
C SER A 375 6.18 29.75 9.93
N GLU A 376 4.91 29.78 9.55
CA GLU A 376 3.88 28.83 10.00
C GLU A 376 3.22 28.14 8.79
N PRO A 377 3.91 27.20 8.11
CA PRO A 377 3.31 26.46 7.01
C PRO A 377 2.15 25.64 7.55
N THR A 378 0.97 26.23 7.48
CA THR A 378 -0.35 25.59 7.63
C THR A 378 -0.42 24.45 8.64
N ARG A 379 -0.36 24.75 9.93
CA ARG A 379 -1.20 24.00 10.86
C ARG A 379 -2.63 24.44 10.54
N PRO A 380 -3.51 23.56 10.06
CA PRO A 380 -4.92 23.90 10.01
C PRO A 380 -5.32 24.23 11.45
N LEU A 381 -5.75 25.46 11.68
CA LEU A 381 -6.47 25.81 12.89
C LEU A 381 -7.74 24.96 12.82
N TYR A 382 -7.74 23.85 13.54
CA TYR A 382 -8.97 23.13 13.83
C TYR A 382 -9.83 24.05 14.67
N ILE A 383 -10.87 24.59 14.05
CA ILE A 383 -12.04 25.14 14.73
C ILE A 383 -13.00 23.97 14.98
#